data_03756b9454ae762a9966a63049ed77bc
#
_entry.id   03756b9454ae762a9966a63049ed77bc
#
_cell.length_a   1.000
_cell.length_b   1.000
_cell.length_c   1.000
_cell.angle_alpha   90.00
_cell.angle_beta   90.00
_cell.angle_gamma   90.00
#
_symmetry.space_group_name_H-M   'P 1'
#
loop_
_entity.id
_entity.type
_entity.pdbx_description
1 polymer ?
#
loop_
_entity_poly.entity_id
_entity_poly.type
_entity_poly.pdbx_seq_one_letter_code
_entity_poly.pdbx_strand_id
1 'polypeptide(L)'
;YLNRLKNQHNDGEQNTTEHTFQADYTTPIGKLHTLEAGAKYILRNNSSEDDRFDADDTGKYEYNKDQSSHYKHLNDIIAAYLGYGLKVKRLSGRLGLRYEHTIQDVKYLVGRGEDFTKNFDDVVPSASIGYKLTDMSNLRLGYNMRIYRPGIWSLNPYLNDTDPSYISQGNPKLDSEKSHAFNLSYSNFTQKFNINISARYSFTNNSIENVTRLMPDTEIEGLKNPTGKDVLYSTYANIGKTRYASVNGYVNWNATPRTR
;
A
#
# COMPACT_ATOMS: atom_id res chain seq x y z
N TYR A 1 -41.07 -8.63 3.46
CA TYR A 1 -39.62 -8.51 3.20
C TYR A 1 -38.78 -8.73 4.47
N LEU A 2 -39.20 -8.19 5.62
CA LEU A 2 -38.47 -8.31 6.89
C LEU A 2 -38.41 -9.73 7.47
N ASN A 3 -39.39 -10.58 7.16
CA ASN A 3 -39.44 -11.98 7.65
C ASN A 3 -38.41 -12.92 6.97
N ARG A 4 -37.60 -12.43 6.03
CA ARG A 4 -36.51 -13.20 5.40
C ARG A 4 -35.13 -12.84 5.94
N LEU A 5 -35.01 -11.83 6.81
CA LEU A 5 -33.75 -11.44 7.43
C LEU A 5 -33.56 -12.28 8.71
N LYS A 6 -32.52 -13.11 8.69
CA LYS A 6 -32.10 -13.84 9.91
C LYS A 6 -31.11 -12.97 10.68
N ASN A 7 -31.20 -13.01 12.01
CA ASN A 7 -30.22 -12.36 12.87
C ASN A 7 -28.87 -13.08 12.75
N GLN A 8 -27.81 -12.32 12.84
CA GLN A 8 -26.43 -12.79 12.77
C GLN A 8 -25.67 -12.27 13.97
N HIS A 9 -24.72 -13.05 14.44
CA HIS A 9 -23.73 -12.66 15.42
C HIS A 9 -22.35 -13.01 14.89
N ASN A 10 -21.43 -12.04 14.89
CA ASN A 10 -20.02 -12.28 14.52
C ASN A 10 -19.16 -12.04 15.76
N ASP A 11 -18.24 -12.94 16.00
CA ASP A 11 -17.21 -12.83 17.03
C ASP A 11 -15.85 -12.94 16.36
N GLY A 12 -15.01 -11.92 16.51
CA GLY A 12 -13.75 -11.82 15.77
C GLY A 12 -12.58 -11.46 16.67
N GLU A 13 -11.50 -12.22 16.54
CA GLU A 13 -10.23 -11.95 17.18
C GLU A 13 -9.12 -11.81 16.12
N GLN A 14 -8.29 -10.78 16.27
CA GLN A 14 -7.14 -10.54 15.41
C GLN A 14 -5.89 -10.32 16.25
N ASN A 15 -4.84 -11.06 15.92
CA ASN A 15 -3.53 -10.93 16.55
C ASN A 15 -2.48 -10.60 15.51
N THR A 16 -1.63 -9.59 15.81
CA THR A 16 -0.49 -9.21 14.98
C THR A 16 0.77 -9.16 15.84
N THR A 17 1.79 -9.88 15.42
CA THR A 17 3.13 -9.81 16.01
C THR A 17 4.10 -9.37 14.94
N GLU A 18 4.89 -8.32 15.23
CA GLU A 18 5.91 -7.82 14.33
C GLU A 18 7.26 -7.75 15.02
N HIS A 19 8.28 -8.30 14.36
CA HIS A 19 9.69 -8.16 14.72
C HIS A 19 10.41 -7.42 13.61
N THR A 20 11.10 -6.35 13.96
CA THR A 20 11.89 -5.57 13.00
C THR A 20 13.36 -5.55 13.45
N PHE A 21 14.24 -5.95 12.54
CA PHE A 21 15.69 -5.87 12.68
C PHE A 21 16.22 -4.91 11.62
N GLN A 22 17.04 -3.97 12.03
CA GLN A 22 17.61 -2.97 11.12
C GLN A 22 19.05 -2.67 11.51
N ALA A 23 19.90 -2.57 10.51
CA ALA A 23 21.28 -2.12 10.65
C ALA A 23 21.56 -1.04 9.62
N ASP A 24 22.10 0.08 10.10
CA ASP A 24 22.43 1.25 9.29
C ASP A 24 23.91 1.60 9.45
N TYR A 25 24.55 1.88 8.34
CA TYR A 25 25.92 2.36 8.30
C TYR A 25 25.99 3.66 7.49
N THR A 26 26.55 4.69 8.08
CA THR A 26 26.77 5.98 7.41
C THR A 26 28.22 6.41 7.59
N THR A 27 28.87 6.76 6.50
CA THR A 27 30.26 7.22 6.53
C THR A 27 30.47 8.44 5.63
N PRO A 28 31.12 9.49 6.13
CA PRO A 28 31.57 10.59 5.30
C PRO A 28 32.82 10.16 4.49
N ILE A 29 32.82 10.55 3.21
CA ILE A 29 33.99 10.41 2.32
C ILE A 29 34.52 11.81 2.03
N GLY A 30 35.58 12.18 2.72
CA GLY A 30 36.08 13.56 2.70
C GLY A 30 35.07 14.54 3.31
N LYS A 31 35.07 15.79 2.83
CA LYS A 31 34.21 16.86 3.36
C LYS A 31 32.89 17.07 2.62
N LEU A 32 32.74 16.43 1.47
CA LEU A 32 31.66 16.72 0.53
C LEU A 32 30.68 15.55 0.31
N HIS A 33 31.13 14.34 0.56
CA HIS A 33 30.40 13.12 0.21
C HIS A 33 29.99 12.36 1.46
N THR A 34 28.86 11.67 1.39
CA THR A 34 28.39 10.77 2.42
C THR A 34 27.84 9.51 1.75
N LEU A 35 28.28 8.35 2.20
CA LEU A 35 27.71 7.07 1.81
C LEU A 35 26.85 6.53 2.95
N GLU A 36 25.74 5.95 2.59
CA GLU A 36 24.81 5.28 3.49
C GLU A 36 24.54 3.88 2.94
N ALA A 37 24.52 2.89 3.80
CA ALA A 37 24.11 1.54 3.46
C ALA A 37 23.34 0.96 4.64
N GLY A 38 22.37 0.12 4.36
CA GLY A 38 21.63 -0.54 5.43
C GLY A 38 20.87 -1.73 4.93
N ALA A 39 20.43 -2.54 5.89
CA ALA A 39 19.57 -3.68 5.69
C ALA A 39 18.46 -3.68 6.74
N LYS A 40 17.28 -4.13 6.35
CA LYS A 40 16.12 -4.24 7.22
C LYS A 40 15.42 -5.58 6.97
N TYR A 41 15.06 -6.25 8.05
CA TYR A 41 14.22 -7.43 8.02
C TYR A 41 12.99 -7.20 8.90
N ILE A 42 11.81 -7.44 8.37
CA ILE A 42 10.55 -7.37 9.08
C ILE A 42 9.88 -8.73 8.96
N LEU A 43 9.61 -9.34 10.10
CA LEU A 43 8.81 -10.55 10.25
C LEU A 43 7.48 -10.16 10.85
N ARG A 44 6.39 -10.34 10.12
CA ARG A 44 5.05 -10.03 10.58
C ARG A 44 4.15 -11.25 10.48
N ASN A 45 3.62 -11.68 11.61
CA ASN A 45 2.64 -12.75 11.75
C ASN A 45 1.29 -12.15 12.10
N ASN A 46 0.30 -12.39 11.27
CA ASN A 46 -1.09 -12.03 11.52
C ASN A 46 -1.91 -13.31 11.62
N SER A 47 -2.79 -13.39 12.60
CA SER A 47 -3.86 -14.39 12.66
C SER A 47 -5.19 -13.68 12.80
N SER A 48 -6.19 -14.19 12.13
CA SER A 48 -7.56 -13.71 12.24
C SER A 48 -8.47 -14.91 12.39
N GLU A 49 -9.33 -14.86 13.40
CA GLU A 49 -10.38 -15.81 13.65
C GLU A 49 -11.68 -15.01 13.71
N ASP A 50 -12.57 -15.22 12.75
CA ASP A 50 -13.86 -14.55 12.64
C ASP A 50 -14.94 -15.62 12.54
N ASP A 51 -15.65 -15.81 13.64
CA ASP A 51 -16.72 -16.79 13.80
C ASP A 51 -18.08 -16.14 13.56
N ARG A 52 -18.82 -16.74 12.65
CA ARG A 52 -20.17 -16.33 12.36
C ARG A 52 -21.19 -17.32 12.89
N PHE A 53 -22.21 -16.79 13.52
CA PHE A 53 -23.37 -17.50 14.00
C PHE A 53 -24.64 -16.95 13.35
N ASP A 54 -25.43 -17.81 12.76
CA ASP A 54 -26.72 -17.45 12.16
C ASP A 54 -27.85 -17.92 13.07
N ALA A 55 -28.87 -17.10 13.29
CA ALA A 55 -30.04 -17.50 14.06
C ALA A 55 -30.95 -18.42 13.26
N ASP A 56 -31.42 -19.50 13.86
CA ASP A 56 -32.47 -20.34 13.33
C ASP A 56 -33.85 -19.69 13.45
N ASP A 57 -34.91 -20.37 13.02
CA ASP A 57 -36.28 -19.87 13.10
C ASP A 57 -36.82 -19.75 14.52
N THR A 58 -36.14 -20.32 15.52
CA THR A 58 -36.44 -20.21 16.95
C THR A 58 -35.68 -19.09 17.64
N GLY A 59 -34.74 -18.47 16.94
CA GLY A 59 -33.85 -17.41 17.45
C GLY A 59 -32.59 -17.95 18.14
N LYS A 60 -32.32 -19.27 18.06
CA LYS A 60 -31.08 -19.86 18.55
C LYS A 60 -29.96 -19.65 17.55
N TYR A 61 -28.80 -19.18 18.00
CA TYR A 61 -27.62 -19.02 17.18
C TYR A 61 -26.87 -20.32 16.98
N GLU A 62 -26.59 -20.65 15.72
CA GLU A 62 -25.81 -21.81 15.30
C GLU A 62 -24.58 -21.36 14.53
N TYR A 63 -23.44 -22.01 14.80
CA TYR A 63 -22.17 -21.71 14.15
C TYR A 63 -22.23 -22.02 12.65
N ASN A 64 -21.88 -21.04 11.83
CA ASN A 64 -21.82 -21.15 10.39
C ASN A 64 -20.39 -21.23 9.91
N LYS A 65 -19.87 -22.46 9.77
CA LYS A 65 -18.50 -22.72 9.33
C LYS A 65 -18.19 -22.11 7.95
N ASP A 66 -19.14 -22.14 7.03
CA ASP A 66 -18.93 -21.69 5.64
C ASP A 66 -18.87 -20.15 5.52
N GLN A 67 -19.41 -19.47 6.50
CA GLN A 67 -19.37 -18.01 6.58
C GLN A 67 -18.35 -17.48 7.59
N SER A 68 -17.76 -18.33 8.41
CA SER A 68 -16.64 -18.03 9.28
C SER A 68 -15.34 -17.97 8.49
N SER A 69 -14.31 -17.29 9.02
CA SER A 69 -13.01 -17.16 8.34
C SER A 69 -11.88 -17.19 9.36
N HIS A 70 -11.08 -18.23 9.33
CA HIS A 70 -9.84 -18.30 10.12
C HIS A 70 -8.66 -18.39 9.16
N TYR A 71 -7.68 -17.51 9.32
CA TYR A 71 -6.47 -17.55 8.50
C TYR A 71 -5.23 -17.12 9.29
N LYS A 72 -4.09 -17.56 8.80
CA LYS A 72 -2.75 -17.09 9.21
C LYS A 72 -2.08 -16.44 8.01
N HIS A 73 -1.48 -15.30 8.22
CA HIS A 73 -0.77 -14.54 7.20
C HIS A 73 0.63 -14.18 7.70
N LEU A 74 1.63 -14.84 7.15
CA LEU A 74 3.02 -14.49 7.32
C LEU A 74 3.40 -13.48 6.24
N ASN A 75 4.05 -12.38 6.65
CA ASN A 75 4.53 -11.34 5.74
C ASN A 75 5.97 -10.97 6.12
N ASP A 76 6.92 -11.55 5.37
CA ASP A 76 8.34 -11.32 5.53
C ASP A 76 8.83 -10.29 4.52
N ILE A 77 9.56 -9.27 5.00
CA ILE A 77 10.14 -8.24 4.15
C ILE A 77 11.63 -8.15 4.42
N ILE A 78 12.43 -8.44 3.41
CA ILE A 78 13.88 -8.27 3.41
C ILE A 78 14.21 -7.08 2.52
N ALA A 79 14.93 -6.10 3.05
CA ALA A 79 15.32 -4.91 2.30
C ALA A 79 16.80 -4.60 2.47
N ALA A 80 17.42 -4.15 1.39
CA ALA A 80 18.75 -3.57 1.39
C ALA A 80 18.72 -2.22 0.68
N TYR A 81 19.50 -1.25 1.15
CA TYR A 81 19.52 0.07 0.57
C TYR A 81 20.90 0.71 0.57
N LEU A 82 21.10 1.54 -0.43
CA LEU A 82 22.28 2.36 -0.61
C LEU A 82 21.87 3.81 -0.80
N GLY A 83 22.62 4.72 -0.21
CA GLY A 83 22.42 6.14 -0.33
C GLY A 83 23.75 6.86 -0.58
N TYR A 84 23.70 7.90 -1.40
CA TYR A 84 24.81 8.79 -1.66
C TYR A 84 24.38 10.23 -1.48
N GLY A 85 25.09 10.96 -0.65
CA GLY A 85 24.91 12.38 -0.40
C GLY A 85 26.11 13.19 -0.90
N LEU A 86 25.80 14.35 -1.51
CA LEU A 86 26.77 15.34 -1.95
C LEU A 86 26.41 16.70 -1.36
N LYS A 87 27.40 17.41 -0.82
CA LYS A 87 27.23 18.79 -0.34
C LYS A 87 28.39 19.65 -0.77
N VAL A 88 28.16 20.54 -1.73
CA VAL A 88 29.17 21.44 -2.31
C VAL A 88 28.66 22.87 -2.21
N LYS A 89 29.31 23.69 -1.37
CA LYS A 89 28.92 25.09 -1.14
C LYS A 89 27.42 25.25 -0.87
N ARG A 90 26.67 25.77 -1.83
CA ARG A 90 25.23 26.01 -1.76
C ARG A 90 24.38 24.87 -2.30
N LEU A 91 25.01 23.90 -2.96
CA LEU A 91 24.34 22.75 -3.57
C LEU A 91 24.36 21.54 -2.61
N SER A 92 23.24 20.88 -2.47
CA SER A 92 23.13 19.58 -1.80
C SER A 92 22.37 18.61 -2.68
N GLY A 93 22.82 17.38 -2.75
CA GLY A 93 22.17 16.31 -3.50
C GLY A 93 22.13 15.02 -2.68
N ARG A 94 21.10 14.22 -2.89
CA ARG A 94 21.03 12.86 -2.33
C ARG A 94 20.39 11.93 -3.36
N LEU A 95 20.99 10.77 -3.53
CA LEU A 95 20.45 9.66 -4.29
C LEU A 95 20.29 8.48 -3.35
N GLY A 96 19.23 7.73 -3.53
CA GLY A 96 18.94 6.51 -2.77
C GLY A 96 18.35 5.45 -3.65
N LEU A 97 18.72 4.20 -3.40
CA LEU A 97 18.17 3.02 -4.03
C LEU A 97 17.90 1.99 -2.94
N ARG A 98 16.69 1.46 -2.90
CA ARG A 98 16.28 0.40 -1.99
C ARG A 98 15.70 -0.75 -2.80
N TYR A 99 16.16 -1.95 -2.51
CA TYR A 99 15.57 -3.19 -2.97
C TYR A 99 14.79 -3.83 -1.83
N GLU A 100 13.59 -4.30 -2.12
CA GLU A 100 12.76 -5.04 -1.17
C GLU A 100 12.30 -6.36 -1.80
N HIS A 101 12.53 -7.46 -1.09
CA HIS A 101 11.92 -8.74 -1.35
C HIS A 101 10.88 -9.02 -0.27
N THR A 102 9.64 -9.30 -0.68
CA THR A 102 8.53 -9.56 0.24
C THR A 102 7.90 -10.88 -0.08
N ILE A 103 7.72 -11.70 0.94
CA ILE A 103 7.03 -13.00 0.89
C ILE A 103 5.73 -12.86 1.69
N GLN A 104 4.61 -13.10 1.03
CA GLN A 104 3.31 -13.24 1.68
C GLN A 104 2.89 -14.70 1.58
N ASP A 105 2.76 -15.37 2.73
CA ASP A 105 2.26 -16.74 2.84
C ASP A 105 0.96 -16.72 3.64
N VAL A 106 -0.12 -17.18 3.02
CA VAL A 106 -1.47 -17.15 3.60
C VAL A 106 -2.02 -18.57 3.66
N LYS A 107 -2.47 -18.96 4.84
CA LYS A 107 -3.10 -20.24 5.10
C LYS A 107 -4.48 -20.06 5.69
N TYR A 108 -5.47 -20.57 5.01
CA TYR A 108 -6.86 -20.58 5.46
C TYR A 108 -7.15 -21.88 6.22
N LEU A 109 -7.62 -21.74 7.46
CA LEU A 109 -7.92 -22.87 8.35
C LEU A 109 -9.41 -23.21 8.36
N VAL A 110 -10.26 -22.18 8.23
CA VAL A 110 -11.72 -22.30 8.22
C VAL A 110 -12.29 -21.29 7.22
N GLY A 111 -13.39 -21.66 6.56
CA GLY A 111 -14.20 -20.76 5.75
C GLY A 111 -13.68 -20.58 4.32
N ARG A 112 -13.93 -19.38 3.77
CA ARG A 112 -13.73 -19.08 2.36
C ARG A 112 -12.35 -18.54 2.10
N GLY A 113 -11.53 -19.31 1.44
CA GLY A 113 -10.19 -18.92 1.03
C GLY A 113 -9.39 -20.12 0.58
N GLU A 114 -8.37 -19.88 -0.20
CA GLU A 114 -7.40 -20.87 -0.63
C GLU A 114 -6.02 -20.44 -0.16
N ASP A 115 -5.19 -21.41 0.21
CA ASP A 115 -3.80 -21.17 0.57
C ASP A 115 -3.04 -20.63 -0.63
N PHE A 116 -2.25 -19.61 -0.43
CA PHE A 116 -1.39 -19.09 -1.47
C PHE A 116 -0.13 -18.45 -0.90
N THR A 117 0.91 -18.43 -1.73
CA THR A 117 2.15 -17.70 -1.46
C THR A 117 2.42 -16.74 -2.61
N LYS A 118 2.73 -15.49 -2.28
CA LYS A 118 3.08 -14.46 -3.26
C LYS A 118 4.38 -13.77 -2.88
N ASN A 119 5.28 -13.67 -3.85
CA ASN A 119 6.54 -12.95 -3.73
C ASN A 119 6.48 -11.65 -4.53
N PHE A 120 7.08 -10.58 -3.98
CA PHE A 120 7.26 -9.30 -4.65
C PHE A 120 8.73 -8.90 -4.59
N ASP A 121 9.22 -8.41 -5.72
CA ASP A 121 10.56 -7.85 -5.88
C ASP A 121 10.44 -6.40 -6.34
N ASP A 122 10.82 -5.47 -5.47
CA ASP A 122 10.61 -4.06 -5.71
C ASP A 122 11.91 -3.27 -5.59
N VAL A 123 12.19 -2.44 -6.58
CA VAL A 123 13.28 -1.46 -6.57
C VAL A 123 12.71 -0.07 -6.39
N VAL A 124 13.12 0.63 -5.33
CA VAL A 124 12.55 1.90 -4.89
C VAL A 124 13.62 3.01 -4.94
N PRO A 125 13.71 3.76 -6.05
CA PRO A 125 14.62 4.88 -6.16
C PRO A 125 14.11 6.14 -5.46
N SER A 126 15.05 6.97 -5.01
CA SER A 126 14.80 8.32 -4.51
C SER A 126 15.91 9.26 -4.93
N ALA A 127 15.59 10.53 -5.15
CA ALA A 127 16.57 11.55 -5.46
C ALA A 127 16.13 12.90 -4.89
N SER A 128 17.06 13.71 -4.44
CA SER A 128 16.76 15.10 -4.11
C SER A 128 17.94 16.00 -4.41
N ILE A 129 17.65 17.22 -4.83
CA ILE A 129 18.60 18.29 -5.03
C ILE A 129 18.09 19.54 -4.32
N GLY A 130 18.95 20.18 -3.56
CA GLY A 130 18.66 21.43 -2.85
C GLY A 130 19.71 22.49 -3.18
N TYR A 131 19.25 23.71 -3.37
CA TYR A 131 20.12 24.84 -3.65
C TYR A 131 19.77 26.02 -2.72
N LYS A 132 20.76 26.48 -1.95
CA LYS A 132 20.63 27.69 -1.13
C LYS A 132 20.78 28.91 -2.02
N LEU A 133 19.68 29.62 -2.30
CA LEU A 133 19.68 30.86 -3.05
C LEU A 133 20.36 31.96 -2.25
N THR A 134 20.02 32.05 -0.97
CA THR A 134 20.64 32.93 0.03
C THR A 134 20.80 32.14 1.34
N ASP A 135 21.33 32.76 2.38
CA ASP A 135 21.40 32.12 3.71
C ASP A 135 20.00 31.92 4.33
N MET A 136 19.01 32.66 3.87
CA MET A 136 17.61 32.64 4.33
C MET A 136 16.66 31.94 3.38
N SER A 137 17.10 31.58 2.16
CA SER A 137 16.21 30.99 1.15
C SER A 137 16.79 29.73 0.52
N ASN A 138 15.95 28.74 0.34
CA ASN A 138 16.30 27.44 -0.19
C ASN A 138 15.26 26.96 -1.23
N LEU A 139 15.75 26.39 -2.31
CA LEU A 139 14.95 25.70 -3.32
C LEU A 139 15.31 24.21 -3.26
N ARG A 140 14.31 23.33 -3.24
CA ARG A 140 14.52 21.87 -3.23
C ARG A 140 13.61 21.20 -4.23
N LEU A 141 14.17 20.31 -5.02
CA LEU A 141 13.45 19.36 -5.86
C LEU A 141 13.70 17.95 -5.32
N GLY A 142 12.65 17.20 -5.11
CA GLY A 142 12.72 15.80 -4.66
C GLY A 142 11.91 14.89 -5.56
N TYR A 143 12.40 13.70 -5.77
CA TYR A 143 11.71 12.58 -6.37
C TYR A 143 11.73 11.41 -5.41
N ASN A 144 10.60 10.75 -5.24
CA ASN A 144 10.52 9.49 -4.52
C ASN A 144 9.49 8.57 -5.16
N MET A 145 9.80 7.29 -5.16
CA MET A 145 8.84 6.25 -5.48
C MET A 145 8.31 5.64 -4.18
N ARG A 146 7.05 5.26 -4.17
CA ARG A 146 6.42 4.44 -3.13
C ARG A 146 5.78 3.23 -3.75
N ILE A 147 5.84 2.12 -3.04
CA ILE A 147 5.20 0.87 -3.42
C ILE A 147 4.01 0.62 -2.49
N TYR A 148 2.95 0.08 -3.07
CA TYR A 148 1.81 -0.45 -2.33
C TYR A 148 1.55 -1.87 -2.83
N ARG A 149 1.64 -2.85 -1.93
CA ARG A 149 1.41 -4.25 -2.24
C ARG A 149 -0.05 -4.60 -2.10
N PRO A 150 -0.58 -5.45 -2.99
CA PRO A 150 -1.97 -5.90 -2.88
C PRO A 150 -2.19 -6.62 -1.56
N GLY A 151 -3.34 -6.38 -0.96
CA GLY A 151 -3.78 -7.09 0.24
C GLY A 151 -4.19 -8.53 -0.06
N ILE A 152 -4.23 -9.37 0.98
CA ILE A 152 -4.55 -10.80 0.84
C ILE A 152 -5.92 -11.05 0.18
N TRP A 153 -6.89 -10.16 0.37
CA TRP A 153 -8.23 -10.30 -0.24
C TRP A 153 -8.21 -10.12 -1.75
N SER A 154 -7.40 -9.20 -2.26
CA SER A 154 -7.26 -9.00 -3.70
C SER A 154 -6.41 -10.07 -4.38
N LEU A 155 -5.57 -10.78 -3.60
CA LEU A 155 -4.73 -11.89 -4.07
C LEU A 155 -5.39 -13.26 -3.95
N ASN A 156 -6.38 -13.42 -3.04
CA ASN A 156 -6.99 -14.72 -2.73
C ASN A 156 -7.59 -15.39 -3.98
N PRO A 157 -7.07 -16.54 -4.43
CA PRO A 157 -7.56 -17.22 -5.62
C PRO A 157 -8.92 -17.89 -5.43
N TYR A 158 -9.47 -17.89 -4.23
CA TYR A 158 -10.77 -18.47 -3.96
C TYR A 158 -11.87 -17.88 -4.82
N LEU A 159 -12.61 -18.75 -5.52
CA LEU A 159 -13.78 -18.39 -6.32
C LEU A 159 -15.01 -18.30 -5.43
N ASN A 160 -15.54 -17.11 -5.24
CA ASN A 160 -16.80 -16.89 -4.51
C ASN A 160 -17.98 -16.89 -5.47
N ASP A 161 -18.72 -17.99 -5.47
CA ASP A 161 -19.92 -18.27 -6.27
C ASP A 161 -21.21 -18.31 -5.44
N THR A 162 -21.21 -17.69 -4.27
CA THR A 162 -22.36 -17.67 -3.34
C THR A 162 -23.59 -17.03 -3.96
N ASP A 163 -23.39 -15.99 -4.76
CA ASP A 163 -24.42 -15.43 -5.63
C ASP A 163 -24.15 -15.91 -7.06
N PRO A 164 -25.01 -16.78 -7.62
CA PRO A 164 -24.82 -17.30 -8.96
C PRO A 164 -24.85 -16.24 -10.08
N SER A 165 -25.34 -15.04 -9.80
CA SER A 165 -25.38 -13.92 -10.75
C SER A 165 -24.15 -13.00 -10.63
N TYR A 166 -23.39 -13.10 -9.53
CA TYR A 166 -22.22 -12.30 -9.24
C TYR A 166 -21.11 -13.16 -8.64
N ILE A 167 -20.15 -13.51 -9.47
CA ILE A 167 -19.01 -14.34 -9.10
C ILE A 167 -17.77 -13.46 -8.93
N SER A 168 -17.02 -13.65 -7.85
CA SER A 168 -15.82 -12.87 -7.59
C SER A 168 -14.64 -13.74 -7.23
N GLN A 169 -13.44 -13.31 -7.63
CA GLN A 169 -12.17 -13.98 -7.37
C GLN A 169 -11.05 -12.96 -7.25
N GLY A 170 -10.16 -13.13 -6.29
CA GLY A 170 -8.91 -12.37 -6.24
C GLY A 170 -7.97 -12.79 -7.37
N ASN A 171 -6.90 -12.00 -7.55
CA ASN A 171 -5.93 -12.24 -8.61
C ASN A 171 -4.51 -12.39 -8.02
N PRO A 172 -3.98 -13.61 -7.90
CA PRO A 172 -2.63 -13.84 -7.39
C PRO A 172 -1.52 -13.35 -8.34
N LYS A 173 -1.85 -12.92 -9.56
CA LYS A 173 -0.91 -12.35 -10.52
C LYS A 173 -0.68 -10.84 -10.35
N LEU A 174 -1.36 -10.20 -9.39
CA LEU A 174 -1.16 -8.77 -9.11
C LEU A 174 0.28 -8.48 -8.72
N ASP A 175 0.76 -7.32 -9.19
CA ASP A 175 2.04 -6.74 -8.82
C ASP A 175 1.86 -5.56 -7.87
N SER A 176 2.96 -5.14 -7.22
CA SER A 176 2.99 -3.92 -6.41
C SER A 176 2.64 -2.69 -7.24
N GLU A 177 1.77 -1.83 -6.72
CA GLU A 177 1.57 -0.51 -7.30
C GLU A 177 2.82 0.35 -7.08
N LYS A 178 3.20 1.12 -8.09
CA LYS A 178 4.37 2.01 -8.07
C LYS A 178 3.91 3.46 -8.26
N SER A 179 3.95 4.22 -7.17
CA SER A 179 3.57 5.63 -7.16
C SER A 179 4.81 6.51 -7.18
N HIS A 180 4.94 7.31 -8.20
CA HIS A 180 6.03 8.27 -8.39
C HIS A 180 5.59 9.66 -7.93
N ALA A 181 6.42 10.36 -7.17
CA ALA A 181 6.13 11.69 -6.69
C ALA A 181 7.31 12.64 -6.88
N PHE A 182 7.03 13.81 -7.44
CA PHE A 182 7.94 14.94 -7.56
C PHE A 182 7.45 16.05 -6.63
N ASN A 183 8.37 16.62 -5.86
CA ASN A 183 8.07 17.68 -4.91
C ASN A 183 9.06 18.83 -5.16
N LEU A 184 8.54 19.99 -5.47
CA LEU A 184 9.30 21.23 -5.58
C LEU A 184 8.92 22.11 -4.38
N SER A 185 9.90 22.59 -3.63
CA SER A 185 9.65 23.47 -2.49
C SER A 185 10.61 24.66 -2.49
N TYR A 186 10.04 25.81 -2.23
CA TYR A 186 10.77 27.04 -1.98
C TYR A 186 10.46 27.54 -0.57
N SER A 187 11.48 27.83 0.20
CA SER A 187 11.37 28.43 1.52
C SER A 187 12.25 29.67 1.65
N ASN A 188 11.70 30.69 2.29
CA ASN A 188 12.43 31.91 2.65
C ASN A 188 12.00 32.31 4.07
N PHE A 189 12.98 32.45 4.98
CA PHE A 189 12.75 32.82 6.37
C PHE A 189 13.56 34.04 6.71
N THR A 190 12.92 35.20 6.67
CA THR A 190 13.49 36.47 7.08
C THR A 190 12.74 37.04 8.29
N GLN A 191 13.29 38.06 8.93
CA GLN A 191 12.58 38.73 10.03
C GLN A 191 11.24 39.36 9.61
N LYS A 192 11.12 39.79 8.34
CA LYS A 192 9.93 40.43 7.81
C LYS A 192 9.00 39.49 7.07
N PHE A 193 9.54 38.50 6.36
CA PHE A 193 8.77 37.58 5.52
C PHE A 193 9.17 36.14 5.80
N ASN A 194 8.17 35.30 6.07
CA ASN A 194 8.32 33.85 6.07
C ASN A 194 7.43 33.29 4.95
N ILE A 195 8.07 32.73 3.95
CA ILE A 195 7.40 32.17 2.76
C ILE A 195 7.74 30.70 2.67
N ASN A 196 6.74 29.87 2.49
CA ASN A 196 6.92 28.47 2.14
C ASN A 196 5.91 28.12 1.04
N ILE A 197 6.42 27.75 -0.13
CA ILE A 197 5.61 27.32 -1.27
C ILE A 197 6.07 25.93 -1.66
N SER A 198 5.13 25.02 -1.85
CA SER A 198 5.41 23.67 -2.32
C SER A 198 4.43 23.26 -3.41
N ALA A 199 4.97 22.61 -4.43
CA ALA A 199 4.20 21.96 -5.49
C ALA A 199 4.53 20.48 -5.49
N ARG A 200 3.51 19.65 -5.63
CA ARG A 200 3.64 18.20 -5.72
C ARG A 200 2.90 17.71 -6.97
N TYR A 201 3.57 16.86 -7.71
CA TYR A 201 2.96 16.06 -8.76
C TYR A 201 3.25 14.57 -8.49
N SER A 202 2.22 13.73 -8.52
CA SER A 202 2.39 12.29 -8.38
C SER A 202 1.53 11.53 -9.37
N PHE A 203 2.04 10.36 -9.76
CA PHE A 203 1.33 9.48 -10.66
C PHE A 203 1.58 8.01 -10.34
N THR A 204 0.57 7.19 -10.63
CA THR A 204 0.63 5.73 -10.62
C THR A 204 0.06 5.25 -11.94
N ASN A 205 0.75 4.32 -12.62
CA ASN A 205 0.31 3.79 -13.92
C ASN A 205 -0.25 2.37 -13.85
N ASN A 206 -0.11 1.72 -12.70
CA ASN A 206 -0.49 0.33 -12.46
C ASN A 206 -1.29 0.17 -11.16
N SER A 207 -2.18 1.12 -10.85
CA SER A 207 -3.06 1.00 -9.69
C SER A 207 -3.92 -0.26 -9.82
N ILE A 208 -4.13 -0.92 -8.68
CA ILE A 208 -4.97 -2.10 -8.58
C ILE A 208 -6.43 -1.64 -8.59
N GLU A 209 -7.17 -2.08 -9.59
CA GLU A 209 -8.57 -1.74 -9.75
C GLU A 209 -9.42 -3.01 -9.73
N ASN A 210 -10.63 -2.89 -9.19
CA ASN A 210 -11.64 -3.93 -9.35
C ASN A 210 -12.19 -3.87 -10.78
N VAL A 211 -12.25 -5.01 -11.44
CA VAL A 211 -12.74 -5.16 -12.82
C VAL A 211 -13.92 -6.10 -12.80
N THR A 212 -15.10 -5.57 -13.10
CA THR A 212 -16.31 -6.38 -13.25
C THR A 212 -16.74 -6.40 -14.70
N ARG A 213 -17.02 -7.59 -15.23
CA ARG A 213 -17.46 -7.81 -16.61
C ARG A 213 -18.58 -8.82 -16.67
N LEU A 214 -19.49 -8.62 -17.62
CA LEU A 214 -20.52 -9.61 -17.96
C LEU A 214 -19.88 -10.65 -18.89
N MET A 215 -19.98 -11.92 -18.54
CA MET A 215 -19.45 -13.02 -19.34
C MET A 215 -20.20 -14.31 -19.06
N PRO A 216 -20.20 -15.28 -20.00
CA PRO A 216 -20.76 -16.61 -19.74
C PRO A 216 -20.05 -17.29 -18.57
N ASP A 217 -20.81 -17.91 -17.68
CA ASP A 217 -20.24 -18.60 -16.51
C ASP A 217 -19.38 -19.83 -16.92
N THR A 218 -19.59 -20.36 -18.13
CA THR A 218 -18.77 -21.43 -18.71
C THR A 218 -17.33 -21.03 -19.01
N GLU A 219 -17.02 -19.73 -19.08
CA GLU A 219 -15.68 -19.19 -19.30
C GLU A 219 -14.92 -18.94 -17.98
N ILE A 220 -15.57 -19.16 -16.82
CA ILE A 220 -14.96 -18.95 -15.51
C ILE A 220 -14.21 -20.21 -15.09
N GLU A 221 -12.89 -20.11 -15.05
CA GLU A 221 -12.02 -21.21 -14.62
C GLU A 221 -12.27 -21.57 -13.14
N GLY A 222 -12.47 -22.86 -12.89
CA GLY A 222 -12.69 -23.36 -11.52
C GLY A 222 -14.14 -23.36 -11.04
N LEU A 223 -15.09 -22.83 -11.82
CA LEU A 223 -16.51 -22.91 -11.47
C LEU A 223 -17.02 -24.34 -11.63
N LYS A 224 -17.55 -24.93 -10.53
CA LYS A 224 -17.92 -26.35 -10.48
C LYS A 224 -19.17 -26.69 -11.29
N ASN A 225 -20.15 -25.81 -11.33
CA ASN A 225 -21.46 -26.08 -11.94
C ASN A 225 -21.91 -24.91 -12.85
N PRO A 226 -21.25 -24.70 -14.01
CA PRO A 226 -21.66 -23.65 -14.93
C PRO A 226 -23.04 -23.92 -15.51
N THR A 227 -23.84 -22.89 -15.65
CA THR A 227 -25.25 -22.96 -16.17
C THR A 227 -25.37 -22.53 -17.60
N GLY A 228 -24.33 -21.97 -18.21
CA GLY A 228 -24.34 -21.38 -19.55
C GLY A 228 -25.00 -20.01 -19.62
N LYS A 229 -25.23 -19.36 -18.47
CA LYS A 229 -25.79 -18.01 -18.38
C LYS A 229 -24.72 -16.95 -18.26
N ASP A 230 -25.03 -15.75 -18.68
CA ASP A 230 -24.19 -14.58 -18.42
C ASP A 230 -24.28 -14.17 -16.95
N VAL A 231 -23.12 -13.95 -16.35
CA VAL A 231 -22.95 -13.54 -14.96
C VAL A 231 -21.99 -12.35 -14.87
N LEU A 232 -22.09 -11.59 -13.80
CA LEU A 232 -21.11 -10.56 -13.47
C LEU A 232 -19.90 -11.23 -12.81
N TYR A 233 -18.76 -11.22 -13.50
CA TYR A 233 -17.50 -11.70 -12.95
C TYR A 233 -16.61 -10.53 -12.51
N SER A 234 -16.22 -10.51 -11.24
CA SER A 234 -15.43 -9.46 -10.62
C SER A 234 -14.07 -9.98 -10.18
N THR A 235 -13.00 -9.28 -10.55
CA THR A 235 -11.62 -9.58 -10.16
C THR A 235 -10.81 -8.31 -10.06
N TYR A 236 -9.49 -8.43 -9.81
CA TYR A 236 -8.56 -7.30 -9.69
C TYR A 236 -7.50 -7.33 -10.78
N ALA A 237 -7.07 -6.15 -11.23
CA ALA A 237 -5.99 -6.00 -12.21
C ALA A 237 -5.20 -4.71 -12.00
N ASN A 238 -3.90 -4.72 -12.36
CA ASN A 238 -3.02 -3.54 -12.32
C ASN A 238 -3.21 -2.68 -13.60
N ILE A 239 -4.38 -2.06 -13.76
CA ILE A 239 -4.75 -1.29 -14.96
C ILE A 239 -5.03 0.19 -14.70
N GLY A 240 -5.16 0.57 -13.44
CA GLY A 240 -5.51 1.93 -13.05
C GLY A 240 -4.41 2.94 -13.35
N LYS A 241 -4.83 4.16 -13.63
CA LYS A 241 -3.95 5.32 -13.86
C LYS A 241 -4.40 6.49 -13.01
N THR A 242 -3.60 6.86 -12.02
CA THR A 242 -3.88 7.99 -11.13
C THR A 242 -2.91 9.14 -11.39
N ARG A 243 -3.41 10.36 -11.32
CA ARG A 243 -2.62 11.60 -11.43
C ARG A 243 -3.09 12.56 -10.35
N TYR A 244 -2.15 13.13 -9.63
CA TYR A 244 -2.43 14.10 -8.59
C TYR A 244 -1.46 15.27 -8.67
N ALA A 245 -1.99 16.49 -8.62
CA ALA A 245 -1.20 17.70 -8.55
C ALA A 245 -1.73 18.59 -7.41
N SER A 246 -0.84 19.17 -6.63
CA SER A 246 -1.19 20.12 -5.58
C SER A 246 -0.14 21.20 -5.46
N VAL A 247 -0.60 22.40 -5.08
CA VAL A 247 0.24 23.52 -4.71
C VAL A 247 -0.23 24.05 -3.37
N ASN A 248 0.70 24.20 -2.42
CA ASN A 248 0.45 24.75 -1.11
C ASN A 248 1.35 25.96 -0.90
N GLY A 249 0.81 27.02 -0.33
CA GLY A 249 1.53 28.23 -0.02
C GLY A 249 1.24 28.72 1.39
N TYR A 250 2.28 29.14 2.08
CA TYR A 250 2.19 29.83 3.36
C TYR A 250 3.04 31.09 3.30
N VAL A 251 2.43 32.22 3.65
CA VAL A 251 3.11 33.52 3.71
C VAL A 251 2.76 34.17 5.05
N ASN A 252 3.77 34.54 5.81
CA ASN A 252 3.62 35.36 7.00
C ASN A 252 4.45 36.62 6.82
N TRP A 253 3.79 37.77 6.96
CA TRP A 253 4.39 39.08 6.83
C TRP A 253 4.28 39.85 8.15
N ASN A 254 5.42 40.18 8.73
CA ASN A 254 5.53 41.02 9.91
C ASN A 254 5.72 42.48 9.46
N ALA A 255 4.62 43.19 9.25
CA ALA A 255 4.65 44.58 8.71
C ALA A 255 5.33 45.56 9.67
N THR A 256 5.16 45.35 11.00
CA THR A 256 5.79 46.17 12.04
C THR A 256 6.20 45.27 13.22
N PRO A 257 7.17 45.70 14.08
CA PRO A 257 7.53 44.93 15.29
C PRO A 257 6.38 44.76 16.30
N ARG A 258 5.27 45.50 16.13
CA ARG A 258 4.10 45.48 17.04
C ARG A 258 2.88 44.72 16.49
N THR A 259 2.88 44.34 15.21
CA THR A 259 1.81 43.54 14.58
C THR A 259 2.34 42.17 14.24
N ARG A 260 1.90 41.18 14.97
CA ARG A 260 2.02 39.75 14.65
C ARG A 260 0.74 39.22 14.07
#